data_b9be79c7021d032a335c986c9b645b1e
#
_entry.id   b9be79c7021d032a335c986c9b645b1e
#
_cell.length_a   1.000
_cell.length_b   1.000
_cell.length_c   1.000
_cell.angle_alpha   90.00
_cell.angle_beta   90.00
_cell.angle_gamma   90.00
#
_symmetry.space_group_name_H-M   'P 1'
#
loop_
_entity.id
_entity.type
_entity.pdbx_description
1 polymer ?
#
loop_
_entity_poly.entity_id
_entity_poly.type
_entity_poly.pdbx_seq_one_letter_code
_entity_poly.pdbx_strand_id
1 'polypeptide(L)'
;MNFISNRSREHEFIWQVFLTCLIALPVMYPVAWTGNELNYFALAQHHLDPRPFTELYAVNSHQLSKIATDIVMGLADRYLGLDAAWFFSRFALMIGLAIAYVKMTRALRIEVLTACCALIFFLVVGHQTYFAGEWIFGGSEGKVFAYILVMLAVGLVIQGNVLPAVILLAVATYFHFLVGGFWAGALFVYLYLNGHNRKQVVFGLLGFTVLVLPMVGLLIYENKILPPPDVSGLAFTIDQIYSDIRNPHHVAPFKEDYFHWTGGFIFFLLFSGFLYLVKRRQLFWNSHFVLWVGCLHVYLLFALAIAWFDRYTQLLGKFYLFRPASLLYLLCLLVVFDAVAKHWLAVSKKRVKIVTILFFTIAIGALVIKMPRMVQSSPDSLMSSLNREEKQLIQWIRTNIPEGTVILIPESSGKPLNSMNFEQLIDRPTLVSWKFVPTTRYEIALWYKRILLKREIYEGKCSSIKLLNVSHALAVNQFQVDKLSLCGDPLFSSGSYVLFTLH
;
A
#
# COMPACT_ATOMS: atom_id res chain seq x y z
N MET A 1 -44.83 13.98 4.91
CA MET A 1 -43.65 14.89 4.75
C MET A 1 -42.31 14.19 4.80
N ASN A 2 -42.12 13.03 5.42
CA ASN A 2 -40.80 12.37 5.58
C ASN A 2 -40.24 11.70 4.29
N PHE A 3 -41.07 11.34 3.33
CA PHE A 3 -40.64 10.63 2.11
C PHE A 3 -39.83 11.52 1.13
N ILE A 4 -40.25 12.77 0.96
CA ILE A 4 -39.58 13.71 0.03
C ILE A 4 -38.21 14.14 0.59
N SER A 5 -38.08 14.29 1.92
CA SER A 5 -36.80 14.65 2.56
C SER A 5 -35.75 13.52 2.52
N ASN A 6 -36.16 12.26 2.55
CA ASN A 6 -35.23 11.12 2.44
C ASN A 6 -34.67 10.98 1.01
N ARG A 7 -35.51 11.14 -0.01
CA ARG A 7 -35.10 11.04 -1.42
C ARG A 7 -34.07 12.12 -1.81
N SER A 8 -34.24 13.32 -1.29
CA SER A 8 -33.26 14.40 -1.53
C SER A 8 -31.91 14.13 -0.88
N ARG A 9 -31.88 13.53 0.33
CA ARG A 9 -30.64 13.17 1.03
C ARG A 9 -29.90 12.00 0.37
N GLU A 10 -30.62 11.05 -0.22
CA GLU A 10 -30.04 9.93 -0.97
C GLU A 10 -29.40 10.45 -2.29
N HIS A 11 -30.10 11.30 -3.04
CA HIS A 11 -29.53 11.92 -4.24
C HIS A 11 -28.28 12.73 -3.94
N GLU A 12 -28.28 13.51 -2.86
CA GLU A 12 -27.11 14.25 -2.42
C GLU A 12 -25.94 13.33 -2.08
N PHE A 13 -26.18 12.20 -1.40
CA PHE A 13 -25.15 11.21 -1.09
C PHE A 13 -24.52 10.63 -2.36
N ILE A 14 -25.36 10.21 -3.31
CA ILE A 14 -24.90 9.63 -4.59
C ILE A 14 -24.02 10.64 -5.35
N TRP A 15 -24.46 11.91 -5.42
CA TRP A 15 -23.68 12.97 -6.04
C TRP A 15 -22.32 13.21 -5.37
N GLN A 16 -22.27 13.19 -4.04
CA GLN A 16 -21.02 13.32 -3.31
C GLN A 16 -20.06 12.15 -3.60
N VAL A 17 -20.57 10.92 -3.65
CA VAL A 17 -19.79 9.73 -4.01
C VAL A 17 -19.27 9.86 -5.45
N PHE A 18 -20.13 10.25 -6.38
CA PHE A 18 -19.74 10.45 -7.79
C PHE A 18 -18.63 11.49 -7.93
N LEU A 19 -18.76 12.65 -7.30
CA LEU A 19 -17.73 13.70 -7.32
C LEU A 19 -16.41 13.19 -6.70
N THR A 20 -16.49 12.44 -5.62
CA THR A 20 -15.31 11.85 -4.97
C THR A 20 -14.62 10.84 -5.90
N CYS A 21 -15.38 10.00 -6.61
CA CYS A 21 -14.85 9.10 -7.64
C CYS A 21 -14.17 9.87 -8.78
N LEU A 22 -14.77 10.94 -9.28
CA LEU A 22 -14.17 11.77 -10.32
C LEU A 22 -12.82 12.38 -9.90
N ILE A 23 -12.73 12.85 -8.64
CA ILE A 23 -11.49 13.39 -8.08
C ILE A 23 -10.43 12.28 -7.91
N ALA A 24 -10.83 11.09 -7.48
CA ALA A 24 -9.92 9.96 -7.28
C ALA A 24 -9.50 9.27 -8.59
N LEU A 25 -10.29 9.42 -9.67
CA LEU A 25 -10.09 8.72 -10.94
C LEU A 25 -8.67 8.83 -11.50
N PRO A 26 -8.00 10.02 -11.55
CA PRO A 26 -6.65 10.13 -12.10
C PRO A 26 -5.59 9.29 -11.34
N VAL A 27 -5.86 8.92 -10.10
CA VAL A 27 -4.96 8.14 -9.24
C VAL A 27 -5.33 6.66 -9.25
N MET A 28 -6.62 6.36 -9.27
CA MET A 28 -7.14 4.98 -9.15
C MET A 28 -7.31 4.27 -10.49
N TYR A 29 -7.38 5.01 -11.61
CA TYR A 29 -7.55 4.38 -12.92
C TYR A 29 -6.41 3.40 -13.24
N PRO A 30 -6.72 2.19 -13.70
CA PRO A 30 -5.72 1.14 -13.95
C PRO A 30 -4.96 1.38 -15.25
N VAL A 31 -3.91 2.22 -15.20
CA VAL A 31 -3.04 2.49 -16.35
C VAL A 31 -1.96 1.43 -16.50
N ALA A 32 -1.38 0.97 -15.38
CA ALA A 32 -0.35 -0.05 -15.35
C ALA A 32 -0.35 -0.76 -14.00
N TRP A 33 0.12 -1.98 -13.99
CA TRP A 33 0.37 -2.74 -12.77
C TRP A 33 1.43 -2.06 -11.90
N THR A 34 1.18 -2.02 -10.60
CA THR A 34 2.21 -1.64 -9.62
C THR A 34 2.92 -2.89 -9.10
N GLY A 35 4.17 -2.74 -8.67
CA GLY A 35 4.89 -3.87 -8.08
C GLY A 35 4.22 -4.42 -6.81
N ASN A 36 3.46 -3.60 -6.08
CA ASN A 36 2.69 -4.08 -4.94
C ASN A 36 1.51 -4.93 -5.38
N GLU A 37 0.76 -4.53 -6.40
CA GLU A 37 -0.36 -5.31 -6.92
C GLU A 37 0.09 -6.67 -7.44
N LEU A 38 1.20 -6.70 -8.20
CA LEU A 38 1.79 -7.95 -8.65
C LEU A 38 2.09 -8.90 -7.48
N ASN A 39 2.64 -8.38 -6.38
CA ASN A 39 2.88 -9.17 -5.17
C ASN A 39 1.57 -9.65 -4.51
N TYR A 40 0.55 -8.80 -4.39
CA TYR A 40 -0.71 -9.20 -3.78
C TYR A 40 -1.46 -10.23 -4.62
N PHE A 41 -1.51 -10.07 -5.94
CA PHE A 41 -2.15 -11.04 -6.82
C PHE A 41 -1.38 -12.36 -6.88
N ALA A 42 -0.04 -12.33 -6.94
CA ALA A 42 0.78 -13.55 -6.88
C ALA A 42 0.53 -14.35 -5.60
N LEU A 43 0.48 -13.67 -4.44
CA LEU A 43 0.17 -14.30 -3.17
C LEU A 43 -1.25 -14.86 -3.13
N ALA A 44 -2.22 -14.11 -3.66
CA ALA A 44 -3.62 -14.52 -3.74
C ALA A 44 -3.81 -15.74 -4.65
N GLN A 45 -3.12 -15.79 -5.79
CA GLN A 45 -3.09 -16.95 -6.68
C GLN A 45 -2.52 -18.17 -5.96
N HIS A 46 -1.37 -18.04 -5.32
CA HIS A 46 -0.71 -19.13 -4.60
C HIS A 46 -1.56 -19.70 -3.45
N HIS A 47 -2.30 -18.86 -2.71
CA HIS A 47 -3.21 -19.35 -1.65
C HIS A 47 -4.36 -20.21 -2.18
N LEU A 48 -4.85 -19.96 -3.39
CA LEU A 48 -5.93 -20.75 -4.00
C LEU A 48 -5.42 -21.94 -4.82
N ASP A 49 -4.24 -21.79 -5.41
CA ASP A 49 -3.55 -22.83 -6.15
C ASP A 49 -2.05 -22.76 -5.81
N PRO A 50 -1.53 -23.65 -4.98
CA PRO A 50 -0.14 -23.58 -4.54
C PRO A 50 0.89 -23.97 -5.62
N ARG A 51 0.49 -24.36 -6.82
CA ARG A 51 1.41 -24.76 -7.90
C ARG A 51 2.23 -23.59 -8.46
N PRO A 52 1.65 -22.38 -8.74
CA PRO A 52 2.45 -21.24 -9.13
C PRO A 52 3.31 -20.72 -7.97
N PHE A 53 4.43 -20.09 -8.30
CA PHE A 53 5.34 -19.39 -7.39
C PHE A 53 5.99 -20.26 -6.32
N THR A 54 6.14 -21.59 -6.56
CA THR A 54 6.67 -22.55 -5.57
C THR A 54 8.08 -22.22 -5.11
N GLU A 55 8.90 -21.56 -5.92
CA GLU A 55 10.28 -21.20 -5.62
C GLU A 55 10.44 -19.80 -5.01
N LEU A 56 9.39 -18.96 -5.03
CA LEU A 56 9.40 -17.63 -4.44
C LEU A 56 9.03 -17.67 -2.95
N TYR A 57 10.00 -17.54 -2.05
CA TYR A 57 9.74 -17.58 -0.61
C TYR A 57 8.66 -16.60 -0.15
N ALA A 58 8.64 -15.38 -0.70
CA ALA A 58 7.66 -14.36 -0.33
C ALA A 58 6.21 -14.78 -0.59
N VAL A 59 5.99 -15.61 -1.59
CA VAL A 59 4.66 -16.07 -2.00
C VAL A 59 4.39 -17.46 -1.44
N ASN A 60 5.43 -18.28 -1.29
CA ASN A 60 5.36 -19.60 -0.71
C ASN A 60 5.24 -19.57 0.83
N SER A 61 5.56 -18.42 1.45
CA SER A 61 5.31 -18.23 2.86
C SER A 61 3.83 -18.00 3.13
N HIS A 62 3.38 -18.51 4.24
CA HIS A 62 1.99 -18.34 4.69
C HIS A 62 1.75 -16.93 5.22
N GLN A 63 1.95 -15.88 4.41
CA GLN A 63 1.80 -14.48 4.84
C GLN A 63 0.37 -14.16 5.33
N LEU A 64 -0.01 -14.75 6.46
CA LEU A 64 -1.37 -14.71 7.00
C LEU A 64 -1.80 -13.30 7.47
N SER A 65 -0.84 -12.37 7.57
CA SER A 65 -1.10 -10.96 7.98
C SER A 65 -2.09 -10.18 7.10
N LYS A 66 -2.50 -10.74 5.97
CA LYS A 66 -3.42 -10.13 5.01
C LYS A 66 -4.34 -11.17 4.33
N ILE A 67 -4.63 -12.25 5.04
CA ILE A 67 -5.39 -13.41 4.52
C ILE A 67 -6.74 -13.03 3.88
N ALA A 68 -7.46 -12.05 4.45
CA ALA A 68 -8.74 -11.61 3.87
C ALA A 68 -8.54 -10.95 2.50
N THR A 69 -7.45 -10.21 2.30
CA THR A 69 -7.10 -9.64 1.00
C THR A 69 -6.81 -10.74 -0.01
N ASP A 70 -6.02 -11.72 0.38
CA ASP A 70 -5.60 -12.80 -0.49
C ASP A 70 -6.80 -13.66 -0.93
N ILE A 71 -7.73 -13.95 -0.02
CA ILE A 71 -8.97 -14.66 -0.36
C ILE A 71 -9.81 -13.84 -1.35
N VAL A 72 -10.06 -12.56 -1.07
CA VAL A 72 -10.92 -11.72 -1.93
C VAL A 72 -10.31 -11.53 -3.31
N MET A 73 -9.00 -11.22 -3.39
CA MET A 73 -8.30 -11.01 -4.65
C MET A 73 -8.13 -12.33 -5.43
N GLY A 74 -7.84 -13.43 -4.74
CA GLY A 74 -7.71 -14.74 -5.37
C GLY A 74 -9.03 -15.25 -5.93
N LEU A 75 -10.14 -15.07 -5.22
CA LEU A 75 -11.47 -15.39 -5.77
C LEU A 75 -11.79 -14.53 -6.99
N ALA A 76 -11.48 -13.22 -6.96
CA ALA A 76 -11.67 -12.36 -8.11
C ALA A 76 -10.85 -12.85 -9.31
N ASP A 77 -9.57 -13.18 -9.11
CA ASP A 77 -8.71 -13.73 -10.16
C ASP A 77 -9.25 -15.06 -10.72
N ARG A 78 -9.65 -15.98 -9.84
CA ARG A 78 -10.18 -17.28 -10.24
C ARG A 78 -11.43 -17.21 -11.14
N TYR A 79 -12.30 -16.22 -10.88
CA TYR A 79 -13.58 -16.10 -11.63
C TYR A 79 -13.50 -15.16 -12.82
N LEU A 80 -12.63 -14.14 -12.78
CA LEU A 80 -12.55 -13.12 -13.82
C LEU A 80 -11.26 -13.24 -14.67
N GLY A 81 -10.26 -13.96 -14.18
CA GLY A 81 -8.89 -13.93 -14.71
C GLY A 81 -8.11 -12.72 -14.19
N LEU A 82 -6.77 -12.83 -14.19
CA LEU A 82 -5.85 -11.92 -13.52
C LEU A 82 -6.02 -10.45 -13.95
N ASP A 83 -5.97 -10.16 -15.25
CA ASP A 83 -6.05 -8.79 -15.74
C ASP A 83 -7.42 -8.14 -15.50
N ALA A 84 -8.51 -8.89 -15.68
CA ALA A 84 -9.86 -8.39 -15.42
C ALA A 84 -10.09 -8.20 -13.90
N ALA A 85 -9.64 -9.13 -13.07
CA ALA A 85 -9.71 -9.01 -11.61
C ALA A 85 -8.97 -7.76 -11.11
N TRP A 86 -7.76 -7.51 -11.61
CA TRP A 86 -7.01 -6.31 -11.32
C TRP A 86 -7.74 -5.05 -11.79
N PHE A 87 -8.23 -5.02 -13.03
CA PHE A 87 -8.91 -3.87 -13.60
C PHE A 87 -10.17 -3.51 -12.80
N PHE A 88 -11.06 -4.47 -12.56
CA PHE A 88 -12.31 -4.22 -11.84
C PHE A 88 -12.10 -3.97 -10.35
N SER A 89 -11.11 -4.59 -9.71
CA SER A 89 -10.83 -4.35 -8.30
C SER A 89 -10.45 -2.89 -8.02
N ARG A 90 -9.73 -2.23 -8.92
CA ARG A 90 -9.42 -0.79 -8.76
C ARG A 90 -10.66 0.09 -8.75
N PHE A 91 -11.64 -0.18 -9.62
CA PHE A 91 -12.91 0.55 -9.61
C PHE A 91 -13.73 0.25 -8.36
N ALA A 92 -13.82 -1.01 -7.97
CA ALA A 92 -14.54 -1.39 -6.77
C ALA A 92 -13.95 -0.72 -5.52
N LEU A 93 -12.61 -0.70 -5.40
CA LEU A 93 -11.92 -0.03 -4.30
C LEU A 93 -12.07 1.50 -4.37
N MET A 94 -12.05 2.10 -5.55
CA MET A 94 -12.31 3.54 -5.72
C MET A 94 -13.70 3.92 -5.23
N ILE A 95 -14.73 3.15 -5.61
CA ILE A 95 -16.11 3.37 -5.16
C ILE A 95 -16.21 3.15 -3.64
N GLY A 96 -15.60 2.09 -3.11
CA GLY A 96 -15.54 1.81 -1.67
C GLY A 96 -14.90 2.94 -0.88
N LEU A 97 -13.75 3.47 -1.34
CA LEU A 97 -13.07 4.63 -0.74
C LEU A 97 -13.95 5.88 -0.80
N ALA A 98 -14.61 6.14 -1.94
CA ALA A 98 -15.50 7.28 -2.09
C ALA A 98 -16.69 7.22 -1.13
N ILE A 99 -17.34 6.04 -1.00
CA ILE A 99 -18.43 5.82 -0.05
C ILE A 99 -17.94 6.05 1.40
N ALA A 100 -16.80 5.47 1.75
CA ALA A 100 -16.23 5.59 3.10
C ALA A 100 -15.85 7.04 3.42
N TYR A 101 -15.21 7.72 2.48
CA TYR A 101 -14.84 9.13 2.60
C TYR A 101 -16.08 10.02 2.80
N VAL A 102 -17.10 9.87 1.97
CA VAL A 102 -18.34 10.66 2.06
C VAL A 102 -19.07 10.39 3.37
N LYS A 103 -19.17 9.13 3.82
CA LYS A 103 -19.78 8.82 5.13
C LYS A 103 -18.99 9.44 6.29
N MET A 104 -17.67 9.39 6.25
CA MET A 104 -16.81 10.01 7.25
C MET A 104 -16.95 11.55 7.27
N THR A 105 -16.90 12.20 6.11
CA THR A 105 -17.01 13.68 6.01
C THR A 105 -18.40 14.18 6.42
N ARG A 106 -19.46 13.43 6.10
CA ARG A 106 -20.82 13.72 6.57
C ARG A 106 -20.94 13.58 8.10
N ALA A 107 -20.35 12.56 8.71
CA ALA A 107 -20.30 12.41 10.17
C ALA A 107 -19.55 13.59 10.83
N LEU A 108 -18.48 14.07 10.19
CA LEU A 108 -17.72 15.26 10.59
C LEU A 108 -18.45 16.58 10.30
N ARG A 109 -19.62 16.57 9.68
CA ARG A 109 -20.40 17.75 9.27
C ARG A 109 -19.60 18.71 8.38
N ILE A 110 -18.76 18.17 7.50
CA ILE A 110 -17.96 18.94 6.54
C ILE A 110 -18.77 19.13 5.25
N GLU A 111 -18.80 20.36 4.77
CA GLU A 111 -19.48 20.68 3.51
C GLU A 111 -18.81 20.00 2.31
N VAL A 112 -19.61 19.62 1.31
CA VAL A 112 -19.16 18.88 0.12
C VAL A 112 -17.98 19.54 -0.57
N LEU A 113 -18.07 20.86 -0.79
CA LEU A 113 -17.01 21.60 -1.44
C LEU A 113 -15.69 21.56 -0.68
N THR A 114 -15.76 21.74 0.65
CA THR A 114 -14.61 21.66 1.53
C THR A 114 -13.99 20.26 1.51
N ALA A 115 -14.81 19.23 1.54
CA ALA A 115 -14.36 17.83 1.43
C ALA A 115 -13.67 17.58 0.08
N CYS A 116 -14.26 18.06 -1.04
CA CYS A 116 -13.63 17.93 -2.36
C CYS A 116 -12.28 18.65 -2.42
N CYS A 117 -12.19 19.88 -1.91
CA CYS A 117 -10.93 20.64 -1.88
C CYS A 117 -9.85 19.93 -1.04
N ALA A 118 -10.21 19.42 0.13
CA ALA A 118 -9.29 18.67 0.98
C ALA A 118 -8.79 17.40 0.28
N LEU A 119 -9.66 16.66 -0.41
CA LEU A 119 -9.28 15.47 -1.16
C LEU A 119 -8.38 15.79 -2.36
N ILE A 120 -8.68 16.84 -3.13
CA ILE A 120 -7.83 17.29 -4.25
C ILE A 120 -6.44 17.64 -3.72
N PHE A 121 -6.36 18.42 -2.63
CA PHE A 121 -5.09 18.77 -2.02
C PHE A 121 -4.31 17.53 -1.58
N PHE A 122 -4.98 16.60 -0.92
CA PHE A 122 -4.41 15.33 -0.47
C PHE A 122 -3.82 14.51 -1.61
N LEU A 123 -4.53 14.38 -2.73
CA LEU A 123 -4.13 13.55 -3.85
C LEU A 123 -3.07 14.18 -4.76
N VAL A 124 -3.11 15.51 -4.94
CA VAL A 124 -2.30 16.21 -5.95
C VAL A 124 -1.08 16.89 -5.33
N VAL A 125 -1.26 17.60 -4.22
CA VAL A 125 -0.22 18.44 -3.61
C VAL A 125 0.57 17.69 -2.54
N GLY A 126 -0.13 16.98 -1.68
CA GLY A 126 0.44 16.38 -0.46
C GLY A 126 0.95 14.96 -0.60
N HIS A 127 1.01 14.38 -1.82
CA HIS A 127 1.46 13.01 -2.05
C HIS A 127 0.83 11.96 -1.10
N GLN A 128 -0.35 12.27 -0.55
CA GLN A 128 -1.16 11.45 0.34
C GLN A 128 -0.57 11.16 1.73
N THR A 129 0.57 11.72 2.13
CA THR A 129 1.18 11.45 3.43
C THR A 129 2.13 12.55 3.87
N TYR A 130 2.37 12.64 5.18
CA TYR A 130 3.49 13.41 5.71
C TYR A 130 4.82 12.69 5.51
N PHE A 131 4.85 11.38 5.77
CA PHE A 131 6.06 10.58 5.87
C PHE A 131 5.87 9.19 5.26
N ALA A 132 7.00 8.51 5.07
CA ALA A 132 7.06 7.08 4.81
C ALA A 132 6.46 6.61 3.48
N GLY A 133 6.23 7.51 2.52
CA GLY A 133 5.71 7.11 1.20
C GLY A 133 4.37 6.37 1.24
N GLU A 134 3.58 6.56 2.31
CA GLU A 134 2.30 5.90 2.48
C GLU A 134 1.21 6.56 1.62
N TRP A 135 0.22 5.78 1.21
CA TRP A 135 -0.90 6.27 0.42
C TRP A 135 -2.17 5.46 0.68
N ILE A 136 -3.34 6.05 0.39
CA ILE A 136 -4.67 5.46 0.55
C ILE A 136 -5.30 5.17 -0.81
N PHE A 137 -5.22 6.11 -1.74
CA PHE A 137 -5.73 5.99 -3.10
C PHE A 137 -4.59 5.59 -4.05
N GLY A 138 -4.70 4.45 -4.72
CA GLY A 138 -3.61 3.99 -5.59
C GLY A 138 -3.92 2.68 -6.29
N GLY A 139 -3.46 1.55 -5.74
CA GLY A 139 -3.60 0.22 -6.32
C GLY A 139 -4.56 -0.69 -5.58
N SER A 140 -4.73 -1.90 -6.08
CA SER A 140 -5.47 -2.98 -5.41
C SER A 140 -4.56 -3.64 -4.38
N GLU A 141 -4.63 -3.17 -3.13
CA GLU A 141 -3.80 -3.63 -2.03
C GLU A 141 -4.60 -3.79 -0.74
N GLY A 142 -4.16 -4.67 0.15
CA GLY A 142 -4.81 -4.95 1.44
C GLY A 142 -5.02 -3.71 2.30
N LYS A 143 -4.07 -2.77 2.29
CA LYS A 143 -4.22 -1.52 3.05
C LYS A 143 -5.39 -0.66 2.55
N VAL A 144 -5.75 -0.71 1.27
CA VAL A 144 -6.86 0.06 0.71
C VAL A 144 -8.18 -0.47 1.22
N PHE A 145 -8.38 -1.80 1.24
CA PHE A 145 -9.53 -2.43 1.89
C PHE A 145 -9.63 -2.02 3.37
N ALA A 146 -8.50 -2.08 4.09
CA ALA A 146 -8.46 -1.70 5.49
C ALA A 146 -8.82 -0.22 5.70
N TYR A 147 -8.32 0.72 4.88
CA TYR A 147 -8.66 2.14 4.98
C TYR A 147 -10.12 2.45 4.69
N ILE A 148 -10.79 1.72 3.78
CA ILE A 148 -12.25 1.83 3.59
C ILE A 148 -12.96 1.56 4.91
N LEU A 149 -12.64 0.45 5.57
CA LEU A 149 -13.27 0.04 6.82
C LEU A 149 -12.92 0.99 7.98
N VAL A 150 -11.69 1.46 8.05
CA VAL A 150 -11.24 2.44 9.05
C VAL A 150 -11.97 3.77 8.89
N MET A 151 -12.10 4.33 7.69
CA MET A 151 -12.85 5.58 7.47
C MET A 151 -14.33 5.44 7.83
N LEU A 152 -14.95 4.29 7.52
CA LEU A 152 -16.31 3.99 7.95
C LEU A 152 -16.39 3.92 9.49
N ALA A 153 -15.41 3.28 10.14
CA ALA A 153 -15.36 3.18 11.61
C ALA A 153 -15.18 4.57 12.26
N VAL A 154 -14.33 5.44 11.71
CA VAL A 154 -14.21 6.84 12.15
C VAL A 154 -15.56 7.55 12.10
N GLY A 155 -16.28 7.43 10.99
CA GLY A 155 -17.61 8.03 10.84
C GLY A 155 -18.62 7.50 11.86
N LEU A 156 -18.63 6.20 12.11
CA LEU A 156 -19.52 5.55 13.10
C LEU A 156 -19.20 5.97 14.53
N VAL A 157 -17.93 6.04 14.90
CA VAL A 157 -17.50 6.48 16.25
C VAL A 157 -17.92 7.93 16.51
N ILE A 158 -17.78 8.82 15.54
CA ILE A 158 -18.22 10.22 15.65
C ILE A 158 -19.74 10.31 15.85
N GLN A 159 -20.52 9.38 15.29
CA GLN A 159 -21.96 9.27 15.46
C GLN A 159 -22.38 8.55 16.75
N GLY A 160 -21.42 8.06 17.55
CA GLY A 160 -21.69 7.31 18.78
C GLY A 160 -21.92 5.81 18.60
N ASN A 161 -21.78 5.27 17.37
CA ASN A 161 -22.03 3.87 17.04
C ASN A 161 -20.75 3.03 17.25
N VAL A 162 -20.40 2.76 18.52
CA VAL A 162 -19.12 2.14 18.89
C VAL A 162 -19.01 0.68 18.44
N LEU A 163 -20.06 -0.15 18.67
CA LEU A 163 -19.98 -1.60 18.37
C LEU A 163 -19.79 -1.90 16.88
N PRO A 164 -20.55 -1.31 15.94
CA PRO A 164 -20.27 -1.50 14.51
C PRO A 164 -18.87 -1.01 14.11
N ALA A 165 -18.38 0.06 14.71
CA ALA A 165 -17.02 0.55 14.45
C ALA A 165 -15.95 -0.46 14.87
N VAL A 166 -16.10 -1.08 16.05
CA VAL A 166 -15.20 -2.13 16.55
C VAL A 166 -15.17 -3.33 15.60
N ILE A 167 -16.32 -3.76 15.09
CA ILE A 167 -16.40 -4.85 14.11
C ILE A 167 -15.66 -4.47 12.83
N LEU A 168 -15.88 -3.27 12.29
CA LEU A 168 -15.18 -2.80 11.08
C LEU A 168 -13.67 -2.74 11.28
N LEU A 169 -13.19 -2.30 12.45
CA LEU A 169 -11.75 -2.26 12.77
C LEU A 169 -11.15 -3.66 12.88
N ALA A 170 -11.89 -4.61 13.49
CA ALA A 170 -11.45 -6.00 13.53
C ALA A 170 -11.34 -6.59 12.11
N VAL A 171 -12.35 -6.38 11.26
CA VAL A 171 -12.30 -6.82 9.85
C VAL A 171 -11.17 -6.12 9.09
N ALA A 172 -10.94 -4.81 9.31
CA ALA A 172 -9.80 -4.09 8.72
C ALA A 172 -8.45 -4.72 9.08
N THR A 173 -8.34 -5.27 10.30
CA THR A 173 -7.12 -5.95 10.75
C THR A 173 -6.84 -7.24 9.97
N TYR A 174 -7.87 -7.96 9.54
CA TYR A 174 -7.72 -9.13 8.66
C TYR A 174 -7.33 -8.78 7.22
N PHE A 175 -7.72 -7.59 6.74
CA PHE A 175 -7.26 -7.10 5.44
C PHE A 175 -5.83 -6.56 5.50
N HIS A 176 -5.48 -5.87 6.59
CA HIS A 176 -4.13 -5.35 6.80
C HIS A 176 -3.86 -5.13 8.29
N PHE A 177 -3.10 -6.05 8.90
CA PHE A 177 -2.89 -6.12 10.35
C PHE A 177 -2.46 -4.78 10.98
N LEU A 178 -1.44 -4.14 10.42
CA LEU A 178 -0.92 -2.88 10.97
C LEU A 178 -1.91 -1.72 10.82
N VAL A 179 -2.59 -1.57 9.68
CA VAL A 179 -3.56 -0.48 9.47
C VAL A 179 -4.74 -0.64 10.44
N GLY A 180 -5.37 -1.82 10.48
CA GLY A 180 -6.50 -2.06 11.36
C GLY A 180 -6.14 -1.90 12.84
N GLY A 181 -5.01 -2.48 13.28
CA GLY A 181 -4.53 -2.43 14.66
C GLY A 181 -4.19 -1.01 15.12
N PHE A 182 -3.43 -0.24 14.33
CA PHE A 182 -3.10 1.16 14.67
C PHE A 182 -4.35 2.03 14.80
N TRP A 183 -5.26 1.93 13.83
CA TRP A 183 -6.47 2.76 13.85
C TRP A 183 -7.48 2.31 14.92
N ALA A 184 -7.50 1.04 15.30
CA ALA A 184 -8.25 0.59 16.46
C ALA A 184 -7.72 1.27 17.74
N GLY A 185 -6.42 1.19 18.00
CA GLY A 185 -5.79 1.89 19.13
C GLY A 185 -6.08 3.39 19.11
N ALA A 186 -5.93 4.04 17.97
CA ALA A 186 -6.21 5.47 17.80
C ALA A 186 -7.67 5.83 18.12
N LEU A 187 -8.64 5.03 17.68
CA LEU A 187 -10.08 5.28 17.94
C LEU A 187 -10.48 4.99 19.38
N PHE A 188 -9.85 4.03 20.07
CA PHE A 188 -10.06 3.87 21.52
C PHE A 188 -9.56 5.07 22.32
N VAL A 189 -8.43 5.68 21.90
CA VAL A 189 -7.98 6.97 22.49
C VAL A 189 -9.02 8.07 22.24
N TYR A 190 -9.60 8.17 21.05
CA TYR A 190 -10.67 9.13 20.77
C TYR A 190 -11.89 8.93 21.68
N LEU A 191 -12.37 7.68 21.81
CA LEU A 191 -13.51 7.36 22.68
C LEU A 191 -13.26 7.78 24.12
N TYR A 192 -12.04 7.55 24.63
CA TYR A 192 -11.64 7.98 25.95
C TYR A 192 -11.64 9.51 26.11
N LEU A 193 -11.03 10.23 25.16
CA LEU A 193 -10.96 11.70 25.15
C LEU A 193 -12.34 12.36 24.98
N ASN A 194 -13.25 11.72 24.25
CA ASN A 194 -14.61 12.23 24.03
C ASN A 194 -15.56 11.95 25.19
N GLY A 195 -15.07 11.42 26.31
CA GLY A 195 -15.86 11.21 27.53
C GLY A 195 -16.86 10.05 27.44
N HIS A 196 -16.65 9.10 26.52
CA HIS A 196 -17.45 7.89 26.49
C HIS A 196 -17.34 7.11 27.81
N ASN A 197 -18.43 6.43 28.19
CA ASN A 197 -18.44 5.62 29.40
C ASN A 197 -17.25 4.63 29.37
N ARG A 198 -16.43 4.65 30.40
CA ARG A 198 -15.24 3.77 30.54
C ARG A 198 -15.58 2.29 30.31
N LYS A 199 -16.76 1.84 30.75
CA LYS A 199 -17.24 0.46 30.48
C LYS A 199 -17.38 0.20 28.99
N GLN A 200 -17.96 1.14 28.22
CA GLN A 200 -18.10 0.98 26.76
C GLN A 200 -16.75 0.93 26.05
N VAL A 201 -15.78 1.74 26.49
CA VAL A 201 -14.41 1.70 25.94
C VAL A 201 -13.74 0.37 26.24
N VAL A 202 -13.83 -0.12 27.47
CA VAL A 202 -13.26 -1.40 27.89
C VAL A 202 -13.93 -2.57 27.16
N PHE A 203 -15.27 -2.62 27.10
CA PHE A 203 -15.99 -3.66 26.37
C PHE A 203 -15.70 -3.62 24.88
N GLY A 204 -15.56 -2.43 24.28
CA GLY A 204 -15.13 -2.28 22.89
C GLY A 204 -13.73 -2.84 22.65
N LEU A 205 -12.79 -2.51 23.54
CA LEU A 205 -11.41 -3.03 23.46
C LEU A 205 -11.36 -4.56 23.62
N LEU A 206 -12.08 -5.11 24.60
CA LEU A 206 -12.19 -6.55 24.79
C LEU A 206 -12.83 -7.23 23.57
N GLY A 207 -13.92 -6.66 23.05
CA GLY A 207 -14.56 -7.16 21.84
C GLY A 207 -13.62 -7.15 20.62
N PHE A 208 -12.89 -6.05 20.41
CA PHE A 208 -11.86 -5.99 19.38
C PHE A 208 -10.79 -7.06 19.56
N THR A 209 -10.26 -7.20 20.80
CA THR A 209 -9.22 -8.20 21.10
C THR A 209 -9.71 -9.60 20.83
N VAL A 210 -10.92 -9.97 21.26
CA VAL A 210 -11.52 -11.29 21.00
C VAL A 210 -11.69 -11.54 19.49
N LEU A 211 -12.17 -10.54 18.75
CA LEU A 211 -12.37 -10.68 17.29
C LEU A 211 -11.05 -10.81 16.53
N VAL A 212 -9.96 -10.18 17.00
CA VAL A 212 -8.63 -10.22 16.33
C VAL A 212 -7.75 -11.35 16.85
N LEU A 213 -8.09 -11.96 18.00
CA LEU A 213 -7.29 -13.04 18.61
C LEU A 213 -6.97 -14.20 17.67
N PRO A 214 -7.90 -14.69 16.81
CA PRO A 214 -7.58 -15.74 15.84
C PRO A 214 -6.46 -15.31 14.88
N MET A 215 -6.49 -14.07 14.39
CA MET A 215 -5.46 -13.53 13.52
C MET A 215 -4.10 -13.46 14.21
N VAL A 216 -4.07 -12.99 15.46
CA VAL A 216 -2.83 -12.95 16.27
C VAL A 216 -2.31 -14.36 16.50
N GLY A 217 -3.21 -15.31 16.80
CA GLY A 217 -2.89 -16.73 16.96
C GLY A 217 -2.24 -17.33 15.71
N LEU A 218 -2.79 -17.04 14.53
CA LEU A 218 -2.23 -17.46 13.24
C LEU A 218 -0.84 -16.88 12.99
N LEU A 219 -0.61 -15.60 13.27
CA LEU A 219 0.70 -14.96 13.11
C LEU A 219 1.76 -15.54 14.07
N ILE A 220 1.37 -15.84 15.31
CA ILE A 220 2.25 -16.51 16.26
C ILE A 220 2.56 -17.93 15.80
N TYR A 221 1.55 -18.66 15.35
CA TYR A 221 1.70 -20.02 14.83
C TYR A 221 2.66 -20.05 13.64
N GLU A 222 2.46 -19.19 12.63
CA GLU A 222 3.31 -19.05 11.45
C GLU A 222 4.79 -18.88 11.83
N ASN A 223 5.09 -18.02 12.81
CA ASN A 223 6.47 -17.81 13.26
C ASN A 223 7.05 -18.96 14.11
N LYS A 224 6.20 -19.79 14.74
CA LYS A 224 6.66 -20.90 15.58
C LYS A 224 6.92 -22.19 14.82
N ILE A 225 6.21 -22.43 13.71
CA ILE A 225 6.39 -23.65 12.91
C ILE A 225 7.66 -23.61 12.06
N LEU A 226 8.20 -22.44 11.80
CA LEU A 226 9.43 -22.28 11.03
C LEU A 226 10.66 -22.47 11.92
N PRO A 227 11.75 -23.06 11.37
CA PRO A 227 12.99 -23.20 12.10
C PRO A 227 13.62 -21.84 12.44
N PRO A 228 14.56 -21.79 13.38
CA PRO A 228 15.30 -20.57 13.64
C PRO A 228 16.05 -20.13 12.37
N PRO A 229 16.16 -18.79 12.13
CA PRO A 229 16.83 -18.29 10.95
C PRO A 229 18.32 -18.59 10.98
N ASP A 230 18.86 -19.11 9.88
CA ASP A 230 20.30 -19.20 9.70
C ASP A 230 20.86 -17.84 9.28
N VAL A 231 21.52 -17.17 10.21
CA VAL A 231 22.14 -15.85 10.01
C VAL A 231 23.64 -15.92 9.68
N SER A 232 24.19 -17.12 9.54
CA SER A 232 25.61 -17.31 9.21
C SER A 232 25.94 -16.66 7.87
N GLY A 233 27.05 -15.90 7.84
CA GLY A 233 27.51 -15.17 6.64
C GLY A 233 26.69 -13.91 6.30
N LEU A 234 25.70 -13.51 7.10
CA LEU A 234 25.01 -12.25 6.91
C LEU A 234 25.71 -11.11 7.64
N ALA A 235 25.96 -10.00 6.94
CA ALA A 235 26.56 -8.79 7.51
C ALA A 235 25.59 -7.97 8.37
N PHE A 236 24.29 -8.22 8.25
CA PHE A 236 23.22 -7.46 8.89
C PHE A 236 22.27 -8.39 9.67
N THR A 237 21.65 -7.86 10.71
CA THR A 237 20.56 -8.57 11.40
C THR A 237 19.32 -8.65 10.50
N ILE A 238 18.43 -9.60 10.79
CA ILE A 238 17.19 -9.79 10.03
C ILE A 238 16.32 -8.52 10.06
N ASP A 239 16.26 -7.86 11.21
CA ASP A 239 15.49 -6.64 11.39
C ASP A 239 16.09 -5.48 10.56
N GLN A 240 17.43 -5.38 10.46
CA GLN A 240 18.10 -4.43 9.55
C GLN A 240 17.88 -4.78 8.08
N ILE A 241 17.94 -6.06 7.71
CA ILE A 241 17.68 -6.51 6.33
C ILE A 241 16.26 -6.10 5.92
N TYR A 242 15.27 -6.36 6.76
CA TYR A 242 13.88 -6.04 6.47
C TYR A 242 13.62 -4.53 6.43
N SER A 243 14.14 -3.79 7.38
CA SER A 243 13.86 -2.38 7.56
C SER A 243 14.79 -1.47 6.74
N ASP A 244 16.12 -1.54 7.02
CA ASP A 244 17.10 -0.62 6.44
C ASP A 244 17.46 -0.92 4.99
N ILE A 245 17.49 -2.22 4.63
CA ILE A 245 17.95 -2.61 3.30
C ILE A 245 16.77 -2.69 2.35
N ARG A 246 15.64 -3.29 2.79
CA ARG A 246 14.51 -3.53 1.91
C ARG A 246 13.47 -2.40 1.92
N ASN A 247 13.15 -1.85 3.08
CA ASN A 247 12.06 -0.89 3.26
C ASN A 247 12.46 0.43 3.91
N PRO A 248 13.66 1.03 3.62
CA PRO A 248 14.13 2.22 4.30
C PRO A 248 13.18 3.41 4.14
N HIS A 249 12.57 3.55 2.96
CA HIS A 249 11.61 4.61 2.64
C HIS A 249 10.34 4.59 3.51
N HIS A 250 10.04 3.47 4.17
CA HIS A 250 8.90 3.37 5.08
C HIS A 250 9.25 3.55 6.55
N VAL A 251 10.50 3.26 6.95
CA VAL A 251 10.83 3.10 8.37
C VAL A 251 12.09 3.83 8.82
N ALA A 252 12.98 4.19 7.90
CA ALA A 252 14.31 4.72 8.21
C ALA A 252 14.52 6.18 7.75
N PRO A 253 13.84 7.16 8.38
CA PRO A 253 13.86 8.57 7.97
C PRO A 253 15.25 9.21 8.02
N PHE A 254 16.20 8.59 8.73
CA PHE A 254 17.54 9.11 8.91
C PHE A 254 18.60 8.45 8.02
N LYS A 255 18.20 7.50 7.15
CA LYS A 255 19.10 6.76 6.26
C LYS A 255 18.82 6.98 4.77
N GLU A 256 17.63 7.38 4.41
CA GLU A 256 17.22 7.58 3.03
C GLU A 256 17.15 9.04 2.62
N ASP A 257 16.84 9.29 1.35
CA ASP A 257 16.74 10.62 0.75
C ASP A 257 15.96 11.60 1.65
N TYR A 258 16.70 12.30 2.47
CA TYR A 258 16.20 13.29 3.43
C TYR A 258 15.25 14.32 2.80
N PHE A 259 15.34 14.53 1.48
CA PHE A 259 14.49 15.49 0.79
C PHE A 259 13.01 15.12 0.88
N HIS A 260 12.65 13.87 0.64
CA HIS A 260 11.25 13.42 0.73
C HIS A 260 10.68 13.57 2.14
N TRP A 261 11.46 13.21 3.15
CA TRP A 261 11.05 13.36 4.55
C TRP A 261 11.02 14.83 4.99
N THR A 262 11.93 15.68 4.48
CA THR A 262 12.00 17.11 4.81
C THR A 262 10.75 17.84 4.36
N GLY A 263 10.28 17.64 3.13
CA GLY A 263 9.04 18.22 2.63
C GLY A 263 7.84 17.83 3.48
N GLY A 264 7.70 16.53 3.78
CA GLY A 264 6.66 16.01 4.65
C GLY A 264 6.71 16.61 6.07
N PHE A 265 7.91 16.80 6.63
CA PHE A 265 8.10 17.40 7.93
C PHE A 265 7.69 18.87 7.99
N ILE A 266 7.95 19.64 6.95
CA ILE A 266 7.47 21.03 6.83
C ILE A 266 5.95 21.07 6.85
N PHE A 267 5.29 20.25 6.02
CA PHE A 267 3.82 20.15 6.03
C PHE A 267 3.29 19.72 7.40
N PHE A 268 3.93 18.74 8.02
CA PHE A 268 3.58 18.28 9.35
C PHE A 268 3.63 19.40 10.40
N LEU A 269 4.69 20.21 10.43
CA LEU A 269 4.83 21.34 11.36
C LEU A 269 3.78 22.43 11.07
N LEU A 270 3.59 22.80 9.80
CA LEU A 270 2.60 23.80 9.40
C LEU A 270 1.19 23.36 9.83
N PHE A 271 0.78 22.15 9.54
CA PHE A 271 -0.55 21.65 9.89
C PHE A 271 -0.70 21.44 11.40
N SER A 272 0.35 21.07 12.13
CA SER A 272 0.33 21.03 13.59
C SER A 272 0.06 22.41 14.20
N GLY A 273 0.70 23.45 13.66
CA GLY A 273 0.45 24.83 14.04
C GLY A 273 -0.99 25.27 13.74
N PHE A 274 -1.54 24.94 12.57
CA PHE A 274 -2.93 25.21 12.23
C PHE A 274 -3.91 24.47 13.15
N LEU A 275 -3.68 23.20 13.46
CA LEU A 275 -4.52 22.43 14.40
C LEU A 275 -4.53 23.06 15.79
N TYR A 276 -3.38 23.52 16.27
CA TYR A 276 -3.31 24.24 17.53
C TYR A 276 -4.18 25.51 17.51
N LEU A 277 -4.11 26.30 16.45
CA LEU A 277 -4.95 27.49 16.26
C LEU A 277 -6.43 27.15 16.19
N VAL A 278 -6.81 26.11 15.43
CA VAL A 278 -8.19 25.63 15.32
C VAL A 278 -8.72 25.19 16.70
N LYS A 279 -7.91 24.43 17.45
CA LYS A 279 -8.27 24.01 18.82
C LYS A 279 -8.40 25.20 19.77
N ARG A 280 -7.41 26.10 19.80
CA ARG A 280 -7.36 27.25 20.71
C ARG A 280 -8.54 28.21 20.47
N ARG A 281 -8.92 28.42 19.20
CA ARG A 281 -10.00 29.33 18.80
C ARG A 281 -11.35 28.65 18.64
N GLN A 282 -11.43 27.35 18.92
CA GLN A 282 -12.65 26.53 18.79
C GLN A 282 -13.32 26.64 17.41
N LEU A 283 -12.51 26.66 16.35
CA LEU A 283 -12.97 26.87 14.97
C LEU A 283 -13.59 25.60 14.34
N PHE A 284 -13.61 24.48 15.03
CA PHE A 284 -14.21 23.24 14.56
C PHE A 284 -15.26 22.75 15.58
N TRP A 285 -16.40 22.30 15.13
CA TRP A 285 -17.55 21.95 15.97
C TRP A 285 -17.26 20.87 17.00
N ASN A 286 -16.36 19.91 16.69
CA ASN A 286 -15.97 18.84 17.60
C ASN A 286 -14.54 19.05 18.12
N SER A 287 -14.44 19.73 19.22
CA SER A 287 -13.17 20.07 19.87
C SER A 287 -12.37 18.84 20.34
N HIS A 288 -13.05 17.73 20.71
CA HIS A 288 -12.38 16.47 21.09
C HIS A 288 -11.77 15.77 19.88
N PHE A 289 -12.42 15.87 18.73
CA PHE A 289 -11.86 15.34 17.47
C PHE A 289 -10.57 16.08 17.10
N VAL A 290 -10.54 17.41 17.19
CA VAL A 290 -9.32 18.19 16.95
C VAL A 290 -8.22 17.83 17.92
N LEU A 291 -8.55 17.65 19.22
CA LEU A 291 -7.60 17.21 20.23
C LEU A 291 -7.01 15.83 19.89
N TRP A 292 -7.86 14.89 19.49
CA TRP A 292 -7.43 13.54 19.09
C TRP A 292 -6.51 13.57 17.87
N VAL A 293 -6.83 14.32 16.82
CA VAL A 293 -5.95 14.51 15.66
C VAL A 293 -4.61 15.11 16.11
N GLY A 294 -4.62 16.07 17.07
CA GLY A 294 -3.41 16.62 17.69
C GLY A 294 -2.60 15.56 18.46
N CYS A 295 -3.24 14.68 19.22
CA CYS A 295 -2.57 13.56 19.90
C CYS A 295 -1.88 12.62 18.90
N LEU A 296 -2.50 12.37 17.76
CA LEU A 296 -1.88 11.55 16.69
C LEU A 296 -0.67 12.25 16.03
N HIS A 297 -0.66 13.60 15.95
CA HIS A 297 0.54 14.33 15.57
C HIS A 297 1.67 14.17 16.59
N VAL A 298 1.35 14.24 17.88
CA VAL A 298 2.31 13.96 18.97
C VAL A 298 2.84 12.53 18.86
N TYR A 299 1.97 11.55 18.55
CA TYR A 299 2.40 10.19 18.30
C TYR A 299 3.45 10.10 17.14
N LEU A 300 3.26 10.84 16.03
CA LEU A 300 4.26 10.85 14.96
C LEU A 300 5.61 11.44 15.39
N LEU A 301 5.63 12.42 16.30
CA LEU A 301 6.88 12.92 16.91
C LEU A 301 7.56 11.84 17.75
N PHE A 302 6.79 11.08 18.55
CA PHE A 302 7.32 9.93 19.26
C PHE A 302 7.85 8.85 18.31
N ALA A 303 7.15 8.59 17.21
CA ALA A 303 7.60 7.65 16.19
C ALA A 303 8.94 8.08 15.56
N LEU A 304 9.13 9.38 15.31
CA LEU A 304 10.41 9.93 14.85
C LEU A 304 11.51 9.77 15.90
N ALA A 305 11.23 10.05 17.17
CA ALA A 305 12.17 9.84 18.25
C ALA A 305 12.55 8.35 18.39
N ILE A 306 11.56 7.44 18.34
CA ILE A 306 11.81 5.99 18.36
C ILE A 306 12.68 5.60 17.17
N ALA A 307 12.37 6.04 15.96
CA ALA A 307 13.18 5.72 14.77
C ALA A 307 14.61 6.25 14.89
N TRP A 308 14.84 7.39 15.58
CA TRP A 308 16.18 7.89 15.86
C TRP A 308 16.96 6.96 16.81
N PHE A 309 16.36 6.53 17.90
CA PHE A 309 17.03 5.64 18.86
C PHE A 309 17.20 4.22 18.31
N ASP A 310 16.23 3.74 17.50
CA ASP A 310 16.25 2.40 16.91
C ASP A 310 17.06 2.30 15.60
N ARG A 311 17.65 3.40 15.10
CA ARG A 311 18.29 3.47 13.79
C ARG A 311 19.45 2.48 13.56
N TYR A 312 20.02 1.95 14.61
CA TYR A 312 21.10 0.97 14.54
C TYR A 312 20.61 -0.48 14.69
N THR A 313 19.49 -0.71 15.36
CA THR A 313 18.97 -2.05 15.67
C THR A 313 17.81 -2.44 14.79
N GLN A 314 16.94 -1.49 14.42
CA GLN A 314 15.71 -1.66 13.64
C GLN A 314 14.72 -2.66 14.25
N LEU A 315 14.76 -2.85 15.57
CA LEU A 315 13.85 -3.75 16.28
C LEU A 315 12.39 -3.31 16.17
N LEU A 316 12.14 -2.01 16.17
CA LEU A 316 10.81 -1.40 16.07
C LEU A 316 10.44 -0.96 14.66
N GLY A 317 11.43 -0.76 13.78
CA GLY A 317 11.22 -0.34 12.39
C GLY A 317 10.25 -1.26 11.63
N LYS A 318 10.32 -2.58 11.86
CA LYS A 318 9.43 -3.57 11.24
C LYS A 318 7.94 -3.36 11.53
N PHE A 319 7.57 -2.59 12.55
CA PHE A 319 6.16 -2.27 12.86
C PHE A 319 5.63 -1.06 12.08
N TYR A 320 6.44 -0.45 11.21
CA TYR A 320 6.02 0.66 10.36
C TYR A 320 5.30 1.76 11.15
N LEU A 321 6.00 2.34 12.12
CA LEU A 321 5.43 3.33 13.07
C LEU A 321 4.76 4.53 12.40
N PHE A 322 5.12 4.84 11.16
CA PHE A 322 4.55 5.94 10.37
C PHE A 322 3.31 5.56 9.56
N ARG A 323 2.84 4.31 9.65
CA ARG A 323 1.67 3.82 8.91
C ARG A 323 0.41 4.70 9.07
N PRO A 324 0.11 5.32 10.23
CA PRO A 324 -1.05 6.20 10.36
C PRO A 324 -0.94 7.53 9.61
N ALA A 325 0.26 7.94 9.17
CA ALA A 325 0.52 9.27 8.64
C ALA A 325 -0.39 9.69 7.48
N SER A 326 -0.75 8.78 6.58
CA SER A 326 -1.64 9.07 5.44
C SER A 326 -3.04 9.51 5.87
N LEU A 327 -3.76 8.68 6.63
CA LEU A 327 -5.12 9.02 7.03
C LEU A 327 -5.11 10.17 8.05
N LEU A 328 -4.11 10.24 8.92
CA LEU A 328 -3.93 11.38 9.82
C LEU A 328 -3.80 12.69 9.04
N TYR A 329 -3.02 12.68 7.96
CA TYR A 329 -2.88 13.84 7.08
C TYR A 329 -4.22 14.24 6.47
N LEU A 330 -4.99 13.28 5.95
CA LEU A 330 -6.33 13.52 5.41
C LEU A 330 -7.28 14.11 6.46
N LEU A 331 -7.30 13.56 7.68
CA LEU A 331 -8.14 14.07 8.78
C LEU A 331 -7.73 15.49 9.19
N CYS A 332 -6.44 15.77 9.22
CA CYS A 332 -5.93 17.12 9.49
C CYS A 332 -6.37 18.13 8.41
N LEU A 333 -6.23 17.77 7.12
CA LEU A 333 -6.70 18.59 6.01
C LEU A 333 -8.19 18.90 6.13
N LEU A 334 -9.02 17.91 6.47
CA LEU A 334 -10.45 18.10 6.65
C LEU A 334 -10.76 19.11 7.75
N VAL A 335 -10.08 19.03 8.89
CA VAL A 335 -10.26 19.97 10.01
C VAL A 335 -9.82 21.40 9.61
N VAL A 336 -8.64 21.51 9.00
CA VAL A 336 -8.08 22.82 8.63
C VAL A 336 -8.89 23.48 7.54
N PHE A 337 -9.25 22.74 6.48
CA PHE A 337 -10.05 23.27 5.37
C PHE A 337 -11.46 23.68 5.82
N ASP A 338 -12.09 22.92 6.72
CA ASP A 338 -13.39 23.28 7.29
C ASP A 338 -13.31 24.57 8.10
N ALA A 339 -12.30 24.70 8.97
CA ALA A 339 -12.07 25.91 9.73
C ALA A 339 -11.80 27.14 8.82
N VAL A 340 -10.99 27.00 7.79
CA VAL A 340 -10.72 28.06 6.82
C VAL A 340 -11.99 28.42 6.05
N ALA A 341 -12.75 27.42 5.58
CA ALA A 341 -13.99 27.67 4.84
C ALA A 341 -15.01 28.43 5.67
N LYS A 342 -15.27 28.01 6.91
CA LYS A 342 -16.29 28.62 7.77
C LYS A 342 -15.91 29.99 8.30
N HIS A 343 -14.62 30.20 8.60
CA HIS A 343 -14.21 31.41 9.33
C HIS A 343 -13.50 32.45 8.46
N TRP A 344 -12.95 32.07 7.31
CA TRP A 344 -12.19 32.97 6.46
C TRP A 344 -12.83 33.20 5.10
N LEU A 345 -13.42 32.16 4.50
CA LEU A 345 -14.06 32.27 3.18
C LEU A 345 -15.53 32.71 3.29
N ALA A 346 -16.23 32.40 4.39
CA ALA A 346 -17.62 32.81 4.61
C ALA A 346 -17.82 34.32 4.61
N VAL A 347 -16.76 35.12 4.83
CA VAL A 347 -16.78 36.60 4.79
C VAL A 347 -17.01 37.14 3.38
N SER A 348 -16.77 36.36 2.30
CA SER A 348 -16.91 36.84 0.92
C SER A 348 -17.28 35.70 -0.04
N LYS A 349 -18.51 35.78 -0.59
CA LYS A 349 -18.98 34.89 -1.66
C LYS A 349 -18.02 34.85 -2.87
N LYS A 350 -17.34 35.94 -3.18
CA LYS A 350 -16.36 36.03 -4.26
C LYS A 350 -15.13 35.18 -3.99
N ARG A 351 -14.61 35.14 -2.74
CA ARG A 351 -13.45 34.32 -2.36
C ARG A 351 -13.78 32.83 -2.42
N VAL A 352 -14.95 32.43 -1.93
CA VAL A 352 -15.42 31.03 -2.05
C VAL A 352 -15.43 30.60 -3.50
N LYS A 353 -16.03 31.42 -4.40
CA LYS A 353 -16.10 31.12 -5.83
C LYS A 353 -14.71 30.96 -6.46
N ILE A 354 -13.76 31.87 -6.14
CA ILE A 354 -12.39 31.81 -6.68
C ILE A 354 -11.67 30.56 -6.24
N VAL A 355 -11.72 30.24 -4.93
CA VAL A 355 -11.08 29.02 -4.39
C VAL A 355 -11.68 27.76 -5.00
N THR A 356 -13.01 27.71 -5.13
CA THR A 356 -13.71 26.60 -5.80
C THR A 356 -13.22 26.40 -7.22
N ILE A 357 -13.22 27.50 -8.03
CA ILE A 357 -12.76 27.43 -9.43
C ILE A 357 -11.31 26.94 -9.49
N LEU A 358 -10.42 27.46 -8.64
CA LEU A 358 -9.02 27.07 -8.61
C LEU A 358 -8.86 25.56 -8.35
N PHE A 359 -9.51 25.03 -7.33
CA PHE A 359 -9.40 23.61 -6.99
C PHE A 359 -10.00 22.69 -8.06
N PHE A 360 -11.16 23.06 -8.64
CA PHE A 360 -11.72 22.30 -9.75
C PHE A 360 -10.84 22.38 -11.01
N THR A 361 -10.22 23.51 -11.28
CA THR A 361 -9.26 23.65 -12.39
C THR A 361 -8.05 22.73 -12.18
N ILE A 362 -7.52 22.65 -10.95
CA ILE A 362 -6.42 21.71 -10.61
C ILE A 362 -6.86 20.26 -10.81
N ALA A 363 -8.06 19.89 -10.35
CA ALA A 363 -8.57 18.52 -10.50
C ALA A 363 -8.78 18.14 -11.97
N ILE A 364 -9.39 19.04 -12.76
CA ILE A 364 -9.58 18.84 -14.20
C ILE A 364 -8.23 18.79 -14.91
N GLY A 365 -7.30 19.67 -14.57
CA GLY A 365 -5.95 19.66 -15.12
C GLY A 365 -5.22 18.33 -14.88
N ALA A 366 -5.28 17.82 -13.65
CA ALA A 366 -4.71 16.50 -13.31
C ALA A 366 -5.38 15.35 -14.11
N LEU A 367 -6.70 15.41 -14.31
CA LEU A 367 -7.43 14.45 -15.12
C LEU A 367 -6.99 14.52 -16.59
N VAL A 368 -6.96 15.71 -17.18
CA VAL A 368 -6.58 15.94 -18.58
C VAL A 368 -5.15 15.47 -18.86
N ILE A 369 -4.20 15.72 -17.96
CA ILE A 369 -2.81 15.28 -18.11
C ILE A 369 -2.70 13.73 -18.13
N LYS A 370 -3.54 13.05 -17.37
CA LYS A 370 -3.52 11.58 -17.30
C LYS A 370 -4.43 10.90 -18.34
N MET A 371 -5.36 11.64 -18.94
CA MET A 371 -6.35 11.12 -19.89
C MET A 371 -5.75 10.31 -21.06
N PRO A 372 -4.67 10.75 -21.75
CA PRO A 372 -4.10 9.96 -22.83
C PRO A 372 -3.66 8.55 -22.38
N ARG A 373 -3.05 8.44 -21.20
CA ARG A 373 -2.64 7.14 -20.64
C ARG A 373 -3.85 6.28 -20.26
N MET A 374 -4.92 6.89 -19.75
CA MET A 374 -6.16 6.20 -19.39
C MET A 374 -6.87 5.62 -20.60
N VAL A 375 -6.88 6.35 -21.73
CA VAL A 375 -7.49 5.86 -22.99
C VAL A 375 -6.70 4.71 -23.63
N GLN A 376 -5.37 4.71 -23.44
CA GLN A 376 -4.49 3.67 -23.98
C GLN A 376 -4.43 2.41 -23.11
N SER A 377 -4.86 2.46 -21.83
CA SER A 377 -4.84 1.31 -20.95
C SER A 377 -5.94 0.31 -21.31
N SER A 378 -5.61 -0.97 -21.27
CA SER A 378 -6.53 -2.09 -21.52
C SER A 378 -6.52 -3.06 -20.35
N PRO A 379 -7.55 -3.91 -20.20
CA PRO A 379 -7.54 -5.00 -19.23
C PRO A 379 -6.35 -5.97 -19.38
N ASP A 380 -5.83 -6.16 -20.60
CA ASP A 380 -4.64 -7.00 -20.87
C ASP A 380 -3.31 -6.26 -20.59
N SER A 381 -3.22 -5.57 -19.51
CA SER A 381 -2.12 -4.61 -19.28
C SER A 381 -0.75 -5.27 -19.09
N LEU A 382 -0.67 -6.50 -18.57
CA LEU A 382 0.61 -7.22 -18.44
C LEU A 382 1.23 -7.51 -19.81
N MET A 383 0.47 -8.08 -20.74
CA MET A 383 0.95 -8.40 -22.08
C MET A 383 1.03 -7.19 -23.00
N SER A 384 0.12 -6.21 -22.86
CA SER A 384 0.08 -5.02 -23.72
C SER A 384 1.26 -4.07 -23.50
N SER A 385 1.84 -4.07 -22.30
CA SER A 385 3.01 -3.26 -21.98
C SER A 385 4.31 -3.78 -22.59
N LEU A 386 4.31 -5.00 -23.14
CA LEU A 386 5.48 -5.67 -23.70
C LEU A 386 5.71 -5.30 -25.17
N ASN A 387 6.96 -5.07 -25.50
CA ASN A 387 7.39 -4.87 -26.88
C ASN A 387 7.46 -6.20 -27.66
N ARG A 388 7.79 -6.12 -28.97
CA ARG A 388 7.88 -7.30 -29.85
C ARG A 388 8.95 -8.30 -29.37
N GLU A 389 10.09 -7.81 -28.92
CA GLU A 389 11.23 -8.64 -28.49
C GLU A 389 10.88 -9.43 -27.23
N GLU A 390 10.22 -8.77 -26.28
CA GLU A 390 9.75 -9.39 -25.03
C GLU A 390 8.69 -10.47 -25.31
N LYS A 391 7.75 -10.21 -26.21
CA LYS A 391 6.75 -11.19 -26.64
C LYS A 391 7.38 -12.41 -27.31
N GLN A 392 8.39 -12.20 -28.17
CA GLN A 392 9.13 -13.28 -28.79
C GLN A 392 9.90 -14.13 -27.77
N LEU A 393 10.57 -13.47 -26.79
CA LEU A 393 11.26 -14.16 -25.70
C LEU A 393 10.30 -15.02 -24.88
N ILE A 394 9.17 -14.46 -24.46
CA ILE A 394 8.15 -15.17 -23.68
C ILE A 394 7.65 -16.40 -24.43
N GLN A 395 7.28 -16.22 -25.71
CA GLN A 395 6.80 -17.34 -26.52
C GLN A 395 7.87 -18.41 -26.70
N TRP A 396 9.13 -18.02 -26.93
CA TRP A 396 10.23 -18.98 -27.07
C TRP A 396 10.45 -19.76 -25.76
N ILE A 397 10.47 -19.09 -24.59
CA ILE A 397 10.63 -19.75 -23.30
C ILE A 397 9.50 -20.74 -23.03
N ARG A 398 8.24 -20.32 -23.25
CA ARG A 398 7.07 -21.20 -23.07
C ARG A 398 7.14 -22.46 -23.93
N THR A 399 7.69 -22.37 -25.14
CA THR A 399 7.75 -23.46 -26.08
C THR A 399 8.96 -24.39 -25.86
N ASN A 400 10.12 -23.85 -25.49
CA ASN A 400 11.40 -24.58 -25.52
C ASN A 400 11.95 -24.92 -24.11
N ILE A 401 11.55 -24.20 -23.06
CA ILE A 401 12.03 -24.48 -21.72
C ILE A 401 11.00 -25.36 -20.99
N PRO A 402 11.41 -26.48 -20.38
CA PRO A 402 10.50 -27.35 -19.64
C PRO A 402 9.75 -26.61 -18.50
N GLU A 403 8.53 -27.04 -18.22
CA GLU A 403 7.78 -26.60 -17.06
C GLU A 403 8.55 -26.91 -15.76
N GLY A 404 8.51 -26.02 -14.79
CA GLY A 404 9.25 -26.17 -13.54
C GLY A 404 10.73 -25.77 -13.59
N THR A 405 11.28 -25.43 -14.77
CA THR A 405 12.65 -24.91 -14.87
C THR A 405 12.74 -23.53 -14.22
N VAL A 406 13.58 -23.41 -13.21
CA VAL A 406 13.81 -22.12 -12.52
C VAL A 406 14.74 -21.23 -13.36
N ILE A 407 14.28 -20.02 -13.65
CA ILE A 407 15.04 -19.04 -14.43
C ILE A 407 15.40 -17.84 -13.52
N LEU A 408 16.69 -17.51 -13.44
CA LEU A 408 17.13 -16.29 -12.76
C LEU A 408 16.81 -15.07 -13.61
N ILE A 409 16.24 -14.06 -12.96
CA ILE A 409 15.89 -12.77 -13.56
C ILE A 409 16.65 -11.68 -12.82
N PRO A 410 17.27 -10.71 -13.52
CA PRO A 410 17.90 -9.58 -12.86
C PRO A 410 16.86 -8.78 -12.05
N GLU A 411 17.30 -8.04 -11.05
CA GLU A 411 16.42 -7.21 -10.24
C GLU A 411 15.76 -6.12 -11.07
N SER A 412 15.66 -4.93 -10.70
CA SER A 412 15.05 -3.88 -11.49
C SER A 412 15.87 -3.58 -12.75
N SER A 413 15.31 -3.83 -13.91
CA SER A 413 15.95 -3.51 -15.21
C SER A 413 15.43 -2.22 -15.83
N GLY A 414 14.40 -1.60 -15.22
CA GLY A 414 13.63 -0.53 -15.86
C GLY A 414 12.86 -0.99 -17.10
N LYS A 415 12.84 -2.29 -17.37
CA LYS A 415 12.15 -2.93 -18.50
C LYS A 415 10.75 -3.40 -18.07
N PRO A 416 9.77 -3.49 -19.00
CA PRO A 416 8.46 -4.08 -18.73
C PRO A 416 8.56 -5.50 -18.20
N LEU A 417 9.41 -6.35 -18.81
CA LEU A 417 9.71 -7.69 -18.31
C LEU A 417 10.74 -7.61 -17.17
N ASN A 418 10.36 -8.00 -15.98
CA ASN A 418 11.18 -7.90 -14.78
C ASN A 418 10.85 -9.02 -13.77
N SER A 419 11.60 -9.09 -12.68
CA SER A 419 11.45 -10.13 -11.64
C SER A 419 10.11 -10.14 -10.91
N MET A 420 9.26 -9.14 -11.08
CA MET A 420 7.94 -9.09 -10.42
C MET A 420 6.83 -9.74 -11.27
N ASN A 421 6.91 -9.63 -12.59
CA ASN A 421 5.87 -10.11 -13.51
C ASN A 421 6.30 -11.32 -14.35
N PHE A 422 7.56 -11.74 -14.26
CA PHE A 422 8.14 -12.76 -15.10
C PHE A 422 7.37 -14.09 -15.04
N GLU A 423 7.14 -14.58 -13.83
CA GLU A 423 6.48 -15.87 -13.61
C GLU A 423 5.06 -15.90 -14.16
N GLN A 424 4.31 -14.80 -14.00
CA GLN A 424 2.96 -14.65 -14.56
C GLN A 424 2.96 -14.56 -16.09
N LEU A 425 4.03 -13.98 -16.67
CA LEU A 425 4.14 -13.78 -18.12
C LEU A 425 4.68 -15.00 -18.86
N ILE A 426 5.58 -15.79 -18.28
CA ILE A 426 6.24 -16.88 -18.98
C ILE A 426 5.91 -18.26 -18.44
N ASP A 427 5.16 -18.35 -17.36
CA ASP A 427 4.73 -19.60 -16.76
C ASP A 427 5.91 -20.54 -16.42
N ARG A 428 6.99 -19.95 -15.92
CA ARG A 428 8.18 -20.64 -15.39
C ARG A 428 8.59 -20.02 -14.10
N PRO A 429 8.95 -20.80 -13.07
CA PRO A 429 9.29 -20.28 -11.75
C PRO A 429 10.56 -19.43 -11.78
N THR A 430 10.56 -18.37 -10.98
CA THR A 430 11.76 -17.63 -10.63
C THR A 430 12.12 -17.87 -9.15
N LEU A 431 13.41 -17.82 -8.86
CA LEU A 431 13.91 -18.21 -7.52
C LEU A 431 13.63 -17.15 -6.46
N VAL A 432 13.85 -15.88 -6.78
CA VAL A 432 13.76 -14.78 -5.83
C VAL A 432 13.57 -13.45 -6.54
N SER A 433 12.73 -12.60 -5.97
CA SER A 433 12.53 -11.21 -6.40
C SER A 433 12.82 -10.27 -5.24
N TRP A 434 13.50 -9.15 -5.52
CA TRP A 434 13.74 -8.10 -4.53
C TRP A 434 12.45 -7.52 -3.95
N LYS A 435 11.43 -7.39 -4.78
CA LYS A 435 10.13 -6.82 -4.36
C LYS A 435 9.36 -7.73 -3.43
N PHE A 436 9.48 -9.03 -3.58
CA PHE A 436 8.71 -10.03 -2.85
C PHE A 436 9.45 -10.47 -1.59
N VAL A 437 9.60 -9.56 -0.63
CA VAL A 437 10.21 -9.89 0.66
C VAL A 437 9.21 -10.61 1.56
N PRO A 438 9.60 -11.74 2.20
CA PRO A 438 8.78 -12.43 3.18
C PRO A 438 8.60 -11.62 4.47
N THR A 439 7.73 -12.10 5.36
CA THR A 439 7.45 -11.45 6.65
C THR A 439 7.99 -12.20 7.85
N THR A 440 8.31 -13.49 7.71
CA THR A 440 8.87 -14.30 8.80
C THR A 440 10.40 -14.18 8.85
N ARG A 441 10.97 -14.29 10.06
CA ARG A 441 12.42 -14.12 10.27
C ARG A 441 13.24 -15.16 9.52
N TYR A 442 12.79 -16.42 9.50
CA TYR A 442 13.44 -17.53 8.79
C TYR A 442 13.50 -17.24 7.28
N GLU A 443 12.38 -16.90 6.69
CA GLU A 443 12.27 -16.70 5.26
C GLU A 443 12.97 -15.41 4.79
N ILE A 444 13.01 -14.35 5.62
CA ILE A 444 13.79 -13.13 5.30
C ILE A 444 15.28 -13.48 5.18
N ALA A 445 15.82 -14.30 6.08
CA ALA A 445 17.21 -14.72 6.00
C ALA A 445 17.49 -15.51 4.72
N LEU A 446 16.65 -16.49 4.38
CA LEU A 446 16.78 -17.29 3.16
C LEU A 446 16.62 -16.44 1.89
N TRP A 447 15.60 -15.56 1.86
CA TRP A 447 15.37 -14.63 0.77
C TRP A 447 16.59 -13.75 0.52
N TYR A 448 17.17 -13.18 1.58
CA TYR A 448 18.33 -12.28 1.43
C TYR A 448 19.58 -13.04 1.00
N LYS A 449 19.83 -14.26 1.51
CA LYS A 449 20.93 -15.11 1.04
C LYS A 449 20.77 -15.43 -0.45
N ARG A 450 19.57 -15.79 -0.93
CA ARG A 450 19.29 -16.00 -2.36
C ARG A 450 19.55 -14.75 -3.20
N ILE A 451 19.16 -13.56 -2.70
CA ILE A 451 19.44 -12.28 -3.38
C ILE A 451 20.96 -12.06 -3.53
N LEU A 452 21.73 -12.31 -2.47
CA LEU A 452 23.20 -12.16 -2.51
C LEU A 452 23.83 -13.13 -3.52
N LEU A 453 23.49 -14.40 -3.46
CA LEU A 453 24.00 -15.42 -4.40
C LEU A 453 23.58 -15.10 -5.85
N LYS A 454 22.36 -14.67 -6.07
CA LYS A 454 21.91 -14.21 -7.40
C LYS A 454 22.75 -13.03 -7.92
N ARG A 455 23.06 -12.04 -7.08
CA ARG A 455 23.94 -10.92 -7.45
C ARG A 455 25.33 -11.42 -7.83
N GLU A 456 25.90 -12.34 -7.08
CA GLU A 456 27.20 -12.93 -7.39
C GLU A 456 27.23 -13.59 -8.78
N ILE A 457 26.18 -14.32 -9.18
CA ILE A 457 26.08 -14.90 -10.53
C ILE A 457 26.07 -13.79 -11.59
N TYR A 458 25.30 -12.72 -11.39
CA TYR A 458 25.29 -11.56 -12.29
C TYR A 458 26.57 -10.71 -12.26
N GLU A 459 27.48 -10.98 -11.33
CA GLU A 459 28.86 -10.45 -11.26
C GLU A 459 29.88 -11.41 -11.91
N GLY A 460 29.44 -12.59 -12.39
CA GLY A 460 30.32 -13.60 -13.03
C GLY A 460 30.93 -14.61 -12.06
N LYS A 461 30.45 -14.71 -10.81
CA LYS A 461 30.90 -15.71 -9.83
C LYS A 461 30.07 -17.00 -9.97
N CYS A 462 30.52 -17.90 -10.83
CA CYS A 462 29.78 -19.10 -11.24
C CYS A 462 29.61 -20.15 -10.15
N SER A 463 30.44 -20.14 -9.09
CA SER A 463 30.31 -21.08 -7.95
C SER A 463 28.96 -21.00 -7.24
N SER A 464 28.30 -19.84 -7.26
CA SER A 464 27.00 -19.60 -6.64
C SER A 464 25.84 -20.30 -7.37
N ILE A 465 26.03 -20.74 -8.64
CA ILE A 465 25.03 -21.49 -9.42
C ILE A 465 24.66 -22.80 -8.73
N LYS A 466 25.68 -23.56 -8.30
CA LYS A 466 25.47 -24.84 -7.60
C LYS A 466 24.73 -24.67 -6.28
N LEU A 467 24.98 -23.56 -5.58
CA LEU A 467 24.31 -23.25 -4.30
C LEU A 467 22.84 -22.90 -4.47
N LEU A 468 22.48 -22.29 -5.60
CA LEU A 468 21.08 -21.96 -5.91
C LEU A 468 20.35 -23.07 -6.67
N ASN A 469 21.05 -24.07 -7.18
CA ASN A 469 20.50 -25.14 -8.03
C ASN A 469 19.67 -24.60 -9.22
N VAL A 470 20.24 -23.64 -9.95
CA VAL A 470 19.58 -23.00 -11.09
C VAL A 470 20.33 -23.34 -12.38
N SER A 471 19.59 -23.48 -13.46
CA SER A 471 20.13 -23.89 -14.76
C SER A 471 20.02 -22.80 -15.84
N HIS A 472 19.25 -21.76 -15.60
CA HIS A 472 19.03 -20.71 -16.59
C HIS A 472 19.06 -19.32 -15.95
N ALA A 473 19.55 -18.32 -16.73
CA ALA A 473 19.51 -16.91 -16.34
C ALA A 473 19.21 -16.01 -17.54
N LEU A 474 18.41 -14.96 -17.29
CA LEU A 474 18.09 -13.95 -18.28
C LEU A 474 18.99 -12.72 -18.10
N ALA A 475 19.73 -12.31 -19.13
CA ALA A 475 20.37 -11.00 -19.22
C ALA A 475 19.46 -10.01 -19.94
N VAL A 476 19.46 -8.74 -19.52
CA VAL A 476 18.63 -7.66 -20.10
C VAL A 476 19.47 -6.48 -20.61
N ASN A 477 20.78 -6.55 -20.43
CA ASN A 477 21.74 -5.56 -20.93
C ASN A 477 23.12 -6.20 -21.18
N GLN A 478 23.99 -5.50 -21.92
CA GLN A 478 25.30 -6.01 -22.33
C GLN A 478 26.20 -6.37 -21.13
N PHE A 479 26.19 -5.58 -20.07
CA PHE A 479 26.98 -5.89 -18.87
C PHE A 479 26.64 -7.27 -18.29
N GLN A 480 25.35 -7.60 -18.21
CA GLN A 480 24.91 -8.92 -17.73
C GLN A 480 25.24 -10.02 -18.72
N VAL A 481 25.16 -9.76 -20.01
CA VAL A 481 25.60 -10.71 -21.06
C VAL A 481 27.08 -11.04 -20.86
N ASP A 482 27.94 -10.04 -20.72
CA ASP A 482 29.39 -10.25 -20.54
C ASP A 482 29.70 -11.04 -19.26
N LYS A 483 28.94 -10.82 -18.20
CA LYS A 483 29.15 -11.54 -16.92
C LYS A 483 28.60 -12.96 -16.96
N LEU A 484 27.41 -13.18 -17.51
CA LEU A 484 26.80 -14.50 -17.59
C LEU A 484 27.52 -15.43 -18.59
N SER A 485 28.16 -14.88 -19.63
CA SER A 485 28.98 -15.66 -20.56
C SER A 485 30.22 -16.31 -19.92
N LEU A 486 30.59 -15.87 -18.71
CA LEU A 486 31.62 -16.54 -17.89
C LEU A 486 31.06 -17.81 -17.21
N CYS A 487 29.74 -17.92 -17.07
CA CYS A 487 29.04 -18.92 -16.28
C CYS A 487 28.14 -19.87 -17.11
N GLY A 488 28.06 -19.65 -18.42
CA GLY A 488 27.20 -20.47 -19.28
C GLY A 488 27.16 -19.98 -20.70
N ASP A 489 26.37 -20.68 -21.51
CA ASP A 489 26.26 -20.45 -22.96
C ASP A 489 24.94 -19.73 -23.29
N PRO A 490 24.94 -18.80 -24.27
CA PRO A 490 23.73 -18.17 -24.76
C PRO A 490 22.86 -19.18 -25.48
N LEU A 491 21.60 -19.31 -25.02
CA LEU A 491 20.63 -20.27 -25.57
C LEU A 491 19.67 -19.61 -26.55
N PHE A 492 19.25 -18.37 -26.26
CA PHE A 492 18.35 -17.61 -27.13
C PHE A 492 18.55 -16.10 -26.92
N SER A 493 18.40 -15.33 -28.00
CA SER A 493 18.47 -13.87 -27.95
C SER A 493 17.31 -13.20 -28.69
N SER A 494 16.80 -12.11 -28.13
CA SER A 494 15.78 -11.26 -28.75
C SER A 494 16.00 -9.81 -28.32
N GLY A 495 16.52 -9.00 -29.20
CA GLY A 495 16.91 -7.62 -28.91
C GLY A 495 17.97 -7.53 -27.80
N SER A 496 17.68 -6.84 -26.76
CA SER A 496 18.57 -6.69 -25.58
C SER A 496 18.50 -7.87 -24.58
N TYR A 497 17.64 -8.83 -24.82
CA TYR A 497 17.43 -10.00 -23.95
C TYR A 497 18.23 -11.19 -24.43
N VAL A 498 18.98 -11.80 -23.55
CA VAL A 498 19.71 -13.04 -23.82
C VAL A 498 19.46 -14.03 -22.71
N LEU A 499 18.92 -15.19 -23.05
CA LEU A 499 18.74 -16.31 -22.12
C LEU A 499 19.98 -17.21 -22.18
N PHE A 500 20.53 -17.52 -21.01
CA PHE A 500 21.69 -18.39 -20.86
C PHE A 500 21.30 -19.73 -20.23
N THR A 501 21.96 -20.80 -20.67
CA THR A 501 22.08 -22.05 -19.88
C THR A 501 23.31 -21.92 -19.00
N LEU A 502 23.19 -22.17 -17.70
CA LEU A 502 24.26 -22.04 -16.71
C LEU A 502 24.91 -23.41 -16.42
N HIS A 503 26.25 -23.41 -16.18
CA HIS A 503 27.02 -24.63 -15.92
C HIS A 503 27.71 -24.63 -14.55
#